data_95a06d8cbbfbcdbc8fda5ad80c2c2af9
#
_entry.id   95a06d8cbbfbcdbc8fda5ad80c2c2af9
#
_cell.length_a   1.000
_cell.length_b   1.000
_cell.length_c   1.000
_cell.angle_alpha   90.00
_cell.angle_beta   90.00
_cell.angle_gamma   90.00
#
_symmetry.space_group_name_H-M   'P 1'
#
loop_
_entity.id
_entity.type
_entity.pdbx_description
1 polymer ?
#
loop_
_entity_poly.entity_id
_entity_poly.type
_entity_poly.pdbx_seq_one_letter_code
_entity_poly.pdbx_strand_id
1 'polypeptide(L)'
;MPELWLNYGSAEVVLDIRVENLNAHDNSKFNKLEDSDLDLVLGSVPLEESRLFALDGSRSVAKVISIFSKLTKERGSPNITVECLQKDYSILSKRTNDVSLHISKQTPSNIIEKGHDSKTIFLSSSRYDPIFGFEGVPTTIIRMFKDKMTEAYNAKTSNVPCPGIRTSPLKIAFESCKNMTANSIHIISSNDSIESIFFGQIAESFEKSINRLQSLACDDYPPIRSMIISVDKNSDSHLSLSDSLKYLWNCVHILKNNGFGVLISENKNGLGAEALRRFAEGRLKMEDSYTATEYIEGIENLLFINELKEKYQLGILSSLPHYYLNSKFGLHAYSRTRDIMTRILEINGKSHKVFVISDPNRALFTFPASSILQ
;
A
#
# COMPACT_ATOMS: atom_id res chain seq x y z
N MET A 1 -5.12 0.77 33.01
CA MET A 1 -4.77 -0.11 31.86
C MET A 1 -4.10 0.78 30.85
N PRO A 2 -3.03 0.37 30.18
CA PRO A 2 -2.45 1.19 29.14
C PRO A 2 -3.43 1.29 27.97
N GLU A 3 -3.66 2.51 27.53
CA GLU A 3 -4.43 2.83 26.34
C GLU A 3 -3.48 2.84 25.14
N LEU A 4 -3.73 1.99 24.15
CA LEU A 4 -2.99 2.02 22.89
C LEU A 4 -3.83 2.73 21.84
N TRP A 5 -3.35 3.85 21.33
CA TRP A 5 -4.01 4.60 20.28
C TRP A 5 -3.66 4.03 18.92
N LEU A 6 -4.66 3.64 18.16
CA LEU A 6 -4.54 3.03 16.85
C LEU A 6 -5.18 3.91 15.77
N ASN A 7 -4.50 4.06 14.65
CA ASN A 7 -5.03 4.82 13.52
C ASN A 7 -6.26 4.11 12.93
N TYR A 8 -7.33 4.86 12.73
CA TYR A 8 -8.57 4.36 12.18
C TYR A 8 -8.87 4.94 10.79
N GLY A 9 -8.26 6.06 10.48
CA GLY A 9 -8.40 6.86 9.27
C GLY A 9 -8.03 8.30 9.59
N SER A 10 -8.99 9.21 9.52
CA SER A 10 -8.83 10.60 9.98
C SER A 10 -8.82 10.75 11.50
N ALA A 11 -9.20 9.71 12.23
CA ALA A 11 -9.26 9.64 13.69
C ALA A 11 -8.43 8.48 14.22
N GLU A 12 -8.24 8.47 15.52
CA GLU A 12 -7.64 7.35 16.25
C GLU A 12 -8.72 6.67 17.12
N VAL A 13 -8.56 5.37 17.34
CA VAL A 13 -9.37 4.59 18.27
C VAL A 13 -8.51 4.03 19.38
N VAL A 14 -9.08 3.95 20.59
CA VAL A 14 -8.39 3.40 21.73
C VAL A 14 -8.58 1.90 21.78
N LEU A 15 -7.47 1.17 21.85
CA LEU A 15 -7.46 -0.24 22.18
C LEU A 15 -7.12 -0.42 23.65
N ASP A 16 -8.10 -0.84 24.42
CA ASP A 16 -7.98 -1.12 25.85
C ASP A 16 -7.38 -2.53 26.02
N ILE A 17 -6.08 -2.61 26.25
CA ILE A 17 -5.34 -3.86 26.34
C ILE A 17 -4.45 -3.89 27.56
N ARG A 18 -4.42 -5.00 28.29
CA ARG A 18 -3.49 -5.18 29.39
C ARG A 18 -2.07 -5.40 28.89
N VAL A 19 -1.07 -4.91 29.61
CA VAL A 19 0.35 -5.08 29.23
C VAL A 19 0.71 -6.54 29.03
N GLU A 20 0.21 -7.43 29.87
CA GLU A 20 0.43 -8.86 29.76
C GLU A 20 -0.15 -9.51 28.51
N ASN A 21 -1.18 -8.87 27.91
CA ASN A 21 -1.83 -9.33 26.67
C ASN A 21 -1.27 -8.63 25.42
N LEU A 22 -0.40 -7.65 25.57
CA LEU A 22 0.16 -6.91 24.44
C LEU A 22 1.46 -7.58 23.95
N ASN A 23 1.54 -7.80 22.65
CA ASN A 23 2.77 -8.05 21.91
C ASN A 23 2.82 -7.02 20.77
N ALA A 24 3.62 -5.95 20.94
CA ALA A 24 3.73 -4.91 19.93
C ALA A 24 4.81 -5.28 18.91
N HIS A 25 4.53 -5.00 17.63
CA HIS A 25 5.55 -5.12 16.59
C HIS A 25 6.60 -4.03 16.75
N ASP A 26 7.88 -4.43 16.83
CA ASP A 26 9.02 -3.53 16.87
C ASP A 26 9.64 -3.36 15.49
N ASN A 27 9.81 -2.11 15.06
CA ASN A 27 10.31 -1.72 13.74
C ASN A 27 11.74 -1.15 13.80
N SER A 28 12.64 -1.81 14.52
CA SER A 28 14.02 -1.36 14.72
C SER A 28 14.86 -1.24 13.41
N LYS A 29 14.44 -1.90 12.32
CA LYS A 29 15.16 -1.86 11.03
C LYS A 29 14.92 -0.58 10.21
N PHE A 30 13.92 0.24 10.55
CA PHE A 30 13.60 1.44 9.79
C PHE A 30 14.38 2.64 10.34
N ASN A 31 15.27 3.18 9.53
CA ASN A 31 16.07 4.36 9.87
C ASN A 31 15.53 5.58 9.12
N LYS A 32 15.05 6.59 9.85
CA LYS A 32 14.61 7.85 9.26
C LYS A 32 15.82 8.59 8.69
N LEU A 33 15.72 9.07 7.43
CA LEU A 33 16.65 10.05 6.89
C LEU A 33 16.43 11.41 7.53
N GLU A 34 17.52 12.05 7.94
CA GLU A 34 17.47 13.43 8.43
C GLU A 34 17.21 14.41 7.27
N ASP A 35 16.67 15.59 7.57
CA ASP A 35 16.29 16.55 6.53
C ASP A 35 17.52 17.06 5.74
N SER A 36 18.70 17.14 6.35
CA SER A 36 19.98 17.45 5.68
C SER A 36 20.37 16.41 4.61
N ASP A 37 20.16 15.12 4.92
CA ASP A 37 20.46 14.04 3.98
C ASP A 37 19.46 14.02 2.82
N LEU A 38 18.20 14.34 3.12
CA LEU A 38 17.16 14.52 2.09
C LEU A 38 17.51 15.65 1.13
N ASP A 39 17.91 16.82 1.65
CA ASP A 39 18.33 17.97 0.85
C ASP A 39 19.55 17.64 -0.03
N LEU A 40 20.50 16.85 0.50
CA LEU A 40 21.67 16.40 -0.24
C LEU A 40 21.31 15.46 -1.40
N VAL A 41 20.52 14.40 -1.10
CA VAL A 41 20.12 13.41 -2.11
C VAL A 41 19.28 14.07 -3.20
N LEU A 42 18.28 14.86 -2.82
CA LEU A 42 17.37 15.52 -3.77
C LEU A 42 18.08 16.67 -4.51
N GLY A 43 19.06 17.32 -3.89
CA GLY A 43 19.88 18.34 -4.51
C GLY A 43 20.73 17.84 -5.69
N SER A 44 21.01 16.53 -5.75
CA SER A 44 21.71 15.90 -6.87
C SER A 44 20.83 15.63 -8.10
N VAL A 45 19.50 15.74 -7.97
CA VAL A 45 18.55 15.50 -9.07
C VAL A 45 18.58 16.67 -10.05
N PRO A 46 18.74 16.43 -11.37
CA PRO A 46 18.76 17.51 -12.39
C PRO A 46 17.34 18.02 -12.63
N LEU A 47 16.98 19.14 -11.99
CA LEU A 47 15.63 19.72 -12.06
C LEU A 47 15.47 20.82 -13.11
N GLU A 48 16.56 21.41 -13.61
CA GLU A 48 16.54 22.65 -14.38
C GLU A 48 15.69 22.61 -15.66
N GLU A 49 15.55 21.41 -16.27
CA GLU A 49 14.70 21.19 -17.43
C GLU A 49 13.69 20.06 -17.24
N SER A 50 13.53 19.56 -16.01
CA SER A 50 12.74 18.39 -15.75
C SER A 50 11.28 18.71 -15.42
N ARG A 51 10.38 17.80 -15.81
CA ARG A 51 8.95 17.84 -15.49
C ARG A 51 8.67 16.76 -14.47
N LEU A 52 8.13 17.14 -13.33
CA LEU A 52 7.77 16.20 -12.29
C LEU A 52 6.36 15.65 -12.53
N PHE A 53 6.20 14.34 -12.40
CA PHE A 53 4.91 13.66 -12.50
C PHE A 53 4.67 12.79 -11.25
N ALA A 54 3.78 13.24 -10.37
CA ALA A 54 3.41 12.49 -9.18
C ALA A 54 2.37 11.39 -9.52
N LEU A 55 2.74 10.14 -9.28
CA LEU A 55 1.89 8.98 -9.51
C LEU A 55 1.05 8.59 -8.29
N ASP A 56 1.33 9.15 -7.12
CA ASP A 56 0.52 9.01 -5.92
C ASP A 56 0.51 10.30 -5.07
N GLY A 57 -0.51 10.47 -4.24
CA GLY A 57 -0.71 11.63 -3.37
C GLY A 57 -0.18 11.45 -1.95
N SER A 58 0.77 10.53 -1.70
CA SER A 58 1.29 10.28 -0.37
C SER A 58 1.98 11.51 0.24
N ARG A 59 2.06 11.55 1.58
CA ARG A 59 2.77 12.63 2.28
C ARG A 59 4.26 12.65 1.93
N SER A 60 4.85 11.50 1.71
CA SER A 60 6.26 11.40 1.31
C SER A 60 6.52 12.01 -0.07
N VAL A 61 5.64 11.77 -1.05
CA VAL A 61 5.69 12.41 -2.35
C VAL A 61 5.49 13.92 -2.21
N ALA A 62 4.50 14.38 -1.44
CA ALA A 62 4.29 15.80 -1.17
C ALA A 62 5.49 16.45 -0.48
N LYS A 63 6.14 15.77 0.49
CA LYS A 63 7.36 16.27 1.15
C LYS A 63 8.50 16.43 0.15
N VAL A 64 8.74 15.46 -0.74
CA VAL A 64 9.77 15.54 -1.78
C VAL A 64 9.49 16.71 -2.75
N ILE A 65 8.25 16.89 -3.18
CA ILE A 65 7.85 18.03 -4.03
C ILE A 65 8.13 19.35 -3.32
N SER A 66 7.82 19.46 -2.02
CA SER A 66 8.06 20.70 -1.25
C SER A 66 9.56 20.99 -1.10
N ILE A 67 10.40 19.95 -0.90
CA ILE A 67 11.86 20.12 -0.86
C ILE A 67 12.38 20.60 -2.23
N PHE A 68 11.91 20.01 -3.32
CA PHE A 68 12.28 20.48 -4.66
C PHE A 68 11.89 21.95 -4.90
N SER A 69 10.70 22.36 -4.46
CA SER A 69 10.29 23.77 -4.55
C SER A 69 11.23 24.69 -3.77
N LYS A 70 11.67 24.29 -2.58
CA LYS A 70 12.66 25.03 -1.78
C LYS A 70 14.00 25.13 -2.52
N LEU A 71 14.55 24.01 -2.95
CA LEU A 71 15.85 23.93 -3.63
C LEU A 71 15.91 24.75 -4.92
N THR A 72 14.82 24.76 -5.71
CA THR A 72 14.78 25.57 -6.93
C THR A 72 14.69 27.06 -6.65
N LYS A 73 13.95 27.47 -5.63
CA LYS A 73 13.91 28.89 -5.19
C LYS A 73 15.29 29.37 -4.72
N GLU A 74 16.00 28.55 -3.95
CA GLU A 74 17.36 28.85 -3.47
C GLU A 74 18.36 29.03 -4.63
N ARG A 75 18.17 28.28 -5.73
CA ARG A 75 18.99 28.40 -6.96
C ARG A 75 18.54 29.49 -7.90
N GLY A 76 17.53 30.27 -7.54
CA GLY A 76 16.99 31.37 -8.40
C GLY A 76 16.28 30.88 -9.66
N SER A 77 15.89 29.59 -9.69
CA SER A 77 15.18 28.98 -10.81
C SER A 77 13.66 29.22 -10.73
N PRO A 78 12.93 29.18 -11.88
CA PRO A 78 11.48 29.35 -11.87
C PRO A 78 10.77 28.29 -11.03
N ASN A 79 9.52 28.59 -10.62
CA ASN A 79 8.69 27.65 -9.85
C ASN A 79 8.57 26.29 -10.54
N ILE A 80 8.64 25.22 -9.75
CA ILE A 80 8.47 23.87 -10.24
C ILE A 80 7.01 23.65 -10.66
N THR A 81 6.85 23.05 -11.85
CA THR A 81 5.57 22.52 -12.31
C THR A 81 5.50 21.04 -12.06
N VAL A 82 4.46 20.59 -11.35
CA VAL A 82 4.22 19.17 -11.07
C VAL A 82 2.89 18.77 -11.68
N GLU A 83 2.92 17.75 -12.50
CA GLU A 83 1.71 17.07 -12.94
C GLU A 83 1.34 15.94 -11.97
N CYS A 84 0.04 15.69 -11.78
CA CYS A 84 -0.44 14.61 -10.94
C CYS A 84 -1.72 13.99 -11.49
N LEU A 85 -2.08 12.83 -10.94
CA LEU A 85 -3.34 12.16 -11.26
C LEU A 85 -4.51 12.94 -10.65
N GLN A 86 -5.66 12.92 -11.33
CA GLN A 86 -6.89 13.61 -10.89
C GLN A 86 -7.27 13.27 -9.45
N LYS A 87 -7.16 11.97 -9.08
CA LYS A 87 -7.49 11.47 -7.75
C LYS A 87 -6.58 12.05 -6.64
N ASP A 88 -5.34 12.40 -6.99
CA ASP A 88 -4.32 12.85 -6.04
C ASP A 88 -4.22 14.38 -5.93
N TYR A 89 -4.82 15.10 -6.87
CA TYR A 89 -4.73 16.57 -6.95
C TYR A 89 -5.18 17.28 -5.66
N SER A 90 -6.36 16.90 -5.15
CA SER A 90 -6.92 17.53 -3.95
C SER A 90 -6.08 17.28 -2.69
N ILE A 91 -5.34 16.18 -2.67
CA ILE A 91 -4.47 15.79 -1.56
C ILE A 91 -3.14 16.55 -1.66
N LEU A 92 -2.52 16.53 -2.84
CA LEU A 92 -1.26 17.22 -3.09
C LEU A 92 -1.40 18.73 -2.95
N SER A 93 -2.47 19.35 -3.48
CA SER A 93 -2.70 20.79 -3.38
C SER A 93 -2.81 21.33 -1.95
N LYS A 94 -3.29 20.49 -1.02
CA LYS A 94 -3.35 20.83 0.41
C LYS A 94 -2.01 20.71 1.13
N ARG A 95 -1.06 19.98 0.55
CA ARG A 95 0.21 19.60 1.19
C ARG A 95 1.42 20.25 0.59
N THR A 96 1.29 20.81 -0.63
CA THR A 96 2.38 21.48 -1.33
C THR A 96 2.03 22.94 -1.50
N ASN A 97 2.67 23.82 -0.72
CA ASN A 97 2.55 25.24 -0.86
C ASN A 97 3.53 25.72 -1.94
N ASP A 98 3.16 26.78 -2.67
CA ASP A 98 4.02 27.45 -3.68
C ASP A 98 4.50 26.54 -4.83
N VAL A 99 3.74 25.50 -5.17
CA VAL A 99 4.00 24.62 -6.31
C VAL A 99 2.89 24.75 -7.33
N SER A 100 3.23 24.87 -8.59
CA SER A 100 2.25 24.85 -9.68
C SER A 100 1.83 23.40 -9.95
N LEU A 101 0.62 23.00 -9.51
CA LEU A 101 0.07 21.68 -9.72
C LEU A 101 -0.86 21.67 -10.93
N HIS A 102 -0.67 20.71 -11.82
CA HIS A 102 -1.52 20.47 -12.97
C HIS A 102 -2.08 19.05 -12.98
N ILE A 103 -3.35 18.92 -13.34
CA ILE A 103 -3.98 17.60 -13.55
C ILE A 103 -3.57 17.09 -14.92
N SER A 104 -2.91 15.94 -14.94
CA SER A 104 -2.60 15.26 -16.18
C SER A 104 -3.76 14.42 -16.68
N LYS A 105 -3.98 14.41 -17.99
CA LYS A 105 -4.92 13.49 -18.62
C LYS A 105 -4.41 12.07 -18.47
N GLN A 106 -5.20 11.20 -17.83
CA GLN A 106 -4.87 9.78 -17.62
C GLN A 106 -5.23 8.96 -18.86
N THR A 107 -4.59 9.25 -19.98
CA THR A 107 -4.72 8.43 -21.16
C THR A 107 -3.46 7.56 -21.32
N PRO A 108 -3.58 6.31 -21.79
CA PRO A 108 -2.43 5.46 -22.08
C PRO A 108 -1.38 6.18 -22.93
N SER A 109 -1.80 6.87 -23.99
CA SER A 109 -0.90 7.62 -24.89
C SER A 109 -0.09 8.70 -24.15
N ASN A 110 -0.71 9.47 -23.26
CA ASN A 110 -0.01 10.51 -22.51
C ASN A 110 1.04 9.92 -21.54
N ILE A 111 0.73 8.82 -20.87
CA ILE A 111 1.70 8.15 -19.98
C ILE A 111 2.87 7.55 -20.75
N ILE A 112 2.62 6.96 -21.92
CA ILE A 112 3.67 6.45 -22.80
C ILE A 112 4.56 7.61 -23.29
N GLU A 113 3.97 8.70 -23.79
CA GLU A 113 4.70 9.89 -24.22
C GLU A 113 5.64 10.40 -23.13
N LYS A 114 5.12 10.54 -21.90
CA LYS A 114 5.92 10.94 -20.74
C LYS A 114 7.01 9.91 -20.39
N GLY A 115 6.73 8.63 -20.52
CA GLY A 115 7.70 7.57 -20.31
C GLY A 115 8.88 7.61 -21.31
N HIS A 116 8.65 8.13 -22.52
CA HIS A 116 9.69 8.32 -23.52
C HIS A 116 10.34 9.71 -23.50
N ASP A 117 9.88 10.62 -22.66
CA ASP A 117 10.50 11.93 -22.45
C ASP A 117 11.56 11.86 -21.35
N SER A 118 12.83 11.96 -21.72
CA SER A 118 13.96 11.94 -20.78
C SER A 118 13.97 13.09 -19.77
N LYS A 119 13.20 14.14 -20.02
CA LYS A 119 12.98 15.26 -19.10
C LYS A 119 11.91 14.98 -18.06
N THR A 120 11.14 13.90 -18.21
CA THR A 120 10.13 13.50 -17.23
C THR A 120 10.77 12.74 -16.06
N ILE A 121 10.40 13.10 -14.84
CA ILE A 121 10.74 12.39 -13.61
C ILE A 121 9.44 11.97 -12.92
N PHE A 122 9.18 10.67 -12.87
CA PHE A 122 8.06 10.12 -12.14
C PHE A 122 8.38 10.05 -10.63
N LEU A 123 7.43 10.46 -9.80
CA LEU A 123 7.51 10.39 -8.34
C LEU A 123 6.51 9.35 -7.83
N SER A 124 6.96 8.37 -7.07
CA SER A 124 6.08 7.37 -6.47
C SER A 124 6.65 6.84 -5.15
N SER A 125 5.76 6.51 -4.23
CA SER A 125 6.13 5.70 -3.06
C SER A 125 6.37 4.26 -3.47
N SER A 126 7.39 3.63 -2.87
CA SER A 126 7.60 2.18 -2.98
C SER A 126 7.06 1.48 -1.74
N ARG A 127 6.23 0.47 -1.97
CA ARG A 127 5.52 -0.30 -0.93
C ARG A 127 5.40 -1.76 -1.33
N TYR A 128 4.83 -2.57 -0.46
CA TYR A 128 4.44 -3.93 -0.80
C TYR A 128 3.11 -3.94 -1.56
N ASP A 129 2.98 -4.86 -2.49
CA ASP A 129 1.77 -5.05 -3.32
C ASP A 129 1.34 -6.52 -3.32
N PRO A 130 0.06 -6.82 -3.15
CA PRO A 130 -0.41 -8.19 -3.03
C PRO A 130 -0.37 -9.00 -4.34
N ILE A 131 -0.35 -8.35 -5.52
CA ILE A 131 -0.27 -9.02 -6.83
C ILE A 131 1.16 -9.00 -7.37
N PHE A 132 1.75 -7.81 -7.41
CA PHE A 132 3.09 -7.61 -7.98
C PHE A 132 4.20 -7.95 -6.99
N GLY A 133 3.89 -8.06 -5.70
CA GLY A 133 4.86 -8.16 -4.62
C GLY A 133 5.35 -6.80 -4.15
N PHE A 134 5.61 -5.88 -5.08
CA PHE A 134 6.10 -4.53 -4.82
C PHE A 134 5.34 -3.50 -5.66
N GLU A 135 5.04 -2.34 -5.07
CA GLU A 135 4.44 -1.19 -5.72
C GLU A 135 5.49 -0.13 -5.98
N GLY A 136 5.42 0.51 -7.15
CA GLY A 136 6.26 1.62 -7.57
C GLY A 136 5.87 2.09 -8.97
N VAL A 137 6.72 2.88 -9.63
CA VAL A 137 6.41 3.47 -10.94
C VAL A 137 5.96 2.44 -11.97
N PRO A 138 6.67 1.31 -12.22
CA PRO A 138 6.25 0.34 -13.24
C PRO A 138 4.88 -0.28 -12.96
N THR A 139 4.61 -0.66 -11.71
CA THR A 139 3.35 -1.31 -11.33
C THR A 139 2.19 -0.32 -11.28
N THR A 140 2.44 0.95 -10.96
CA THR A 140 1.43 2.01 -11.04
C THR A 140 1.09 2.33 -12.50
N ILE A 141 2.08 2.41 -13.38
CA ILE A 141 1.86 2.62 -14.81
C ILE A 141 1.02 1.49 -15.40
N ILE A 142 1.39 0.21 -15.15
CA ILE A 142 0.67 -0.92 -15.74
C ILE A 142 -0.79 -0.97 -15.33
N ARG A 143 -1.12 -0.54 -14.08
CA ARG A 143 -2.51 -0.44 -13.59
C ARG A 143 -3.37 0.57 -14.37
N MET A 144 -2.74 1.50 -15.11
CA MET A 144 -3.44 2.48 -15.95
C MET A 144 -3.80 1.90 -17.33
N PHE A 145 -3.23 0.75 -17.71
CA PHE A 145 -3.46 0.09 -18.99
C PHE A 145 -4.27 -1.19 -18.79
N LYS A 146 -5.56 -1.15 -19.10
CA LYS A 146 -6.48 -2.27 -18.87
C LYS A 146 -5.95 -3.60 -19.43
N ASP A 147 -5.45 -3.59 -20.67
CA ASP A 147 -4.97 -4.81 -21.33
C ASP A 147 -3.71 -5.36 -20.66
N LYS A 148 -2.76 -4.48 -20.33
CA LYS A 148 -1.53 -4.85 -19.63
C LYS A 148 -1.80 -5.32 -18.19
N MET A 149 -2.73 -4.67 -17.50
CA MET A 149 -3.14 -5.12 -16.18
C MET A 149 -3.85 -6.48 -16.23
N THR A 150 -4.63 -6.73 -17.28
CA THR A 150 -5.26 -8.04 -17.53
C THR A 150 -4.20 -9.11 -17.80
N GLU A 151 -3.20 -8.82 -18.62
CA GLU A 151 -2.06 -9.71 -18.87
C GLU A 151 -1.33 -10.05 -17.55
N ALA A 152 -1.01 -9.04 -16.76
CA ALA A 152 -0.34 -9.21 -15.47
C ALA A 152 -1.18 -10.03 -14.48
N TYR A 153 -2.48 -9.72 -14.36
CA TYR A 153 -3.40 -10.45 -13.48
C TYR A 153 -3.49 -11.94 -13.87
N ASN A 154 -3.58 -12.24 -15.17
CA ASN A 154 -3.67 -13.61 -15.67
C ASN A 154 -2.35 -14.39 -15.54
N ALA A 155 -1.22 -13.69 -15.44
CA ALA A 155 0.09 -14.31 -15.23
C ALA A 155 0.38 -14.65 -13.74
N LYS A 156 -0.53 -14.32 -12.81
CA LYS A 156 -0.35 -14.69 -11.41
C LYS A 156 -0.32 -16.21 -11.24
N THR A 157 0.58 -16.68 -10.41
CA THR A 157 0.75 -18.11 -10.09
C THR A 157 0.10 -18.51 -8.77
N SER A 158 -0.46 -17.54 -8.03
CA SER A 158 -1.08 -17.75 -6.72
C SER A 158 -2.41 -17.01 -6.62
N ASN A 159 -3.36 -17.63 -5.93
CA ASN A 159 -4.66 -17.05 -5.59
C ASN A 159 -4.68 -16.43 -4.18
N VAL A 160 -3.52 -16.38 -3.51
CA VAL A 160 -3.34 -15.65 -2.24
C VAL A 160 -2.42 -14.46 -2.45
N PRO A 161 -2.48 -13.43 -1.59
CA PRO A 161 -1.60 -12.27 -1.73
C PRO A 161 -0.12 -12.66 -1.61
N CYS A 162 0.72 -12.03 -2.41
CA CYS A 162 2.17 -12.31 -2.49
C CYS A 162 3.01 -11.05 -2.22
N PRO A 163 2.78 -10.28 -1.16
CA PRO A 163 3.55 -9.07 -0.87
C PRO A 163 5.02 -9.43 -0.59
N GLY A 164 5.94 -8.62 -1.09
CA GLY A 164 7.39 -8.82 -0.89
C GLY A 164 8.03 -9.93 -1.72
N ILE A 165 7.25 -10.62 -2.56
CA ILE A 165 7.72 -11.69 -3.44
C ILE A 165 7.83 -11.18 -4.88
N ARG A 166 8.87 -11.58 -5.59
CA ARG A 166 9.03 -11.28 -7.02
C ARG A 166 8.11 -12.18 -7.84
N THR A 167 6.98 -11.64 -8.27
CA THR A 167 5.93 -12.36 -8.99
C THR A 167 6.09 -12.30 -10.52
N SER A 168 5.38 -13.16 -11.25
CA SER A 168 5.28 -13.04 -12.72
C SER A 168 4.62 -11.73 -13.18
N PRO A 169 3.55 -11.22 -12.54
CA PRO A 169 3.04 -9.88 -12.78
C PRO A 169 4.09 -8.77 -12.69
N LEU A 170 4.99 -8.83 -11.71
CA LEU A 170 6.07 -7.84 -11.57
C LEU A 170 7.01 -7.83 -12.79
N LYS A 171 7.34 -9.00 -13.33
CA LYS A 171 8.17 -9.10 -14.56
C LYS A 171 7.50 -8.39 -15.73
N ILE A 172 6.18 -8.55 -15.89
CA ILE A 172 5.40 -7.87 -16.95
C ILE A 172 5.45 -6.36 -16.74
N ALA A 173 5.38 -5.88 -15.49
CA ALA A 173 5.51 -4.45 -15.20
C ALA A 173 6.88 -3.90 -15.58
N PHE A 174 7.97 -4.60 -15.28
CA PHE A 174 9.31 -4.22 -15.71
C PHE A 174 9.45 -4.18 -17.22
N GLU A 175 8.99 -5.23 -17.94
CA GLU A 175 9.06 -5.28 -19.40
C GLU A 175 8.24 -4.16 -20.07
N SER A 176 7.12 -3.77 -19.46
CA SER A 176 6.30 -2.66 -19.97
C SER A 176 7.00 -1.29 -19.90
N CYS A 177 7.97 -1.13 -19.00
CA CYS A 177 8.74 0.11 -18.83
C CYS A 177 10.15 0.04 -19.43
N LYS A 178 10.57 -1.09 -20.01
CA LYS A 178 11.94 -1.35 -20.45
C LYS A 178 12.48 -0.32 -21.45
N ASN A 179 11.62 0.15 -22.35
CA ASN A 179 11.98 1.10 -23.41
C ASN A 179 11.70 2.56 -23.01
N MET A 180 11.28 2.83 -21.78
CA MET A 180 11.06 4.18 -21.31
C MET A 180 12.39 4.85 -20.98
N THR A 181 12.54 6.10 -21.40
CA THR A 181 13.76 6.92 -21.18
C THR A 181 13.61 7.90 -20.02
N ALA A 182 12.41 8.05 -19.48
CA ALA A 182 12.14 8.86 -18.30
C ALA A 182 12.87 8.34 -17.08
N ASN A 183 13.16 9.25 -16.14
CA ASN A 183 13.66 8.89 -14.82
C ASN A 183 12.54 8.71 -13.81
N SER A 184 12.86 8.15 -12.67
CA SER A 184 11.94 8.06 -11.54
C SER A 184 12.62 8.24 -10.20
N ILE A 185 11.83 8.70 -9.24
CA ILE A 185 12.18 8.77 -7.83
C ILE A 185 11.23 7.83 -7.07
N HIS A 186 11.82 6.83 -6.46
CA HIS A 186 11.15 5.88 -5.59
C HIS A 186 11.42 6.22 -4.13
N ILE A 187 10.37 6.39 -3.34
CA ILE A 187 10.42 6.84 -1.96
C ILE A 187 9.94 5.72 -1.06
N ILE A 188 10.80 5.24 -0.15
CA ILE A 188 10.39 4.34 0.93
C ILE A 188 10.13 5.19 2.16
N SER A 189 8.92 5.10 2.70
CA SER A 189 8.50 5.91 3.83
C SER A 189 7.55 5.15 4.74
N SER A 190 7.48 5.60 5.99
CA SER A 190 6.50 5.16 6.94
C SER A 190 6.10 6.30 7.85
N ASN A 191 4.81 6.44 8.10
CA ASN A 191 4.23 7.61 8.72
C ASN A 191 4.76 8.90 8.03
N ASP A 192 5.25 9.89 8.75
CA ASP A 192 5.78 11.14 8.19
C ASP A 192 7.29 11.09 7.88
N SER A 193 7.91 9.91 8.01
CA SER A 193 9.34 9.74 7.88
C SER A 193 9.70 9.07 6.56
N ILE A 194 10.69 9.62 5.85
CA ILE A 194 11.32 9.01 4.68
C ILE A 194 12.51 8.18 5.18
N GLU A 195 12.60 6.95 4.71
CA GLU A 195 13.71 6.05 5.03
C GLU A 195 14.78 6.07 3.95
N SER A 196 14.35 6.04 2.68
CA SER A 196 15.27 6.08 1.55
C SER A 196 14.61 6.62 0.29
N ILE A 197 15.46 7.16 -0.58
CA ILE A 197 15.08 7.70 -1.88
C ILE A 197 16.03 7.12 -2.93
N PHE A 198 15.47 6.66 -4.04
CA PHE A 198 16.23 6.13 -5.18
C PHE A 198 15.86 6.88 -6.43
N PHE A 199 16.85 7.55 -7.03
CA PHE A 199 16.72 8.26 -8.31
C PHE A 199 17.48 7.53 -9.41
N GLY A 200 16.95 7.55 -10.62
CA GLY A 200 17.57 7.00 -11.84
C GLY A 200 16.54 6.56 -12.88
N GLN A 201 16.97 5.79 -13.86
CA GLN A 201 16.04 5.17 -14.82
C GLN A 201 15.00 4.33 -14.10
N ILE A 202 13.78 4.29 -14.66
CA ILE A 202 12.60 3.68 -13.98
C ILE A 202 12.89 2.27 -13.47
N ALA A 203 13.45 1.40 -14.31
CA ALA A 203 13.71 0.02 -13.93
C ALA A 203 14.82 -0.08 -12.86
N GLU A 204 15.89 0.69 -13.00
CA GLU A 204 17.04 0.65 -12.08
C GLU A 204 16.69 1.18 -10.69
N SER A 205 16.06 2.36 -10.62
CA SER A 205 15.67 2.97 -9.35
C SER A 205 14.61 2.14 -8.61
N PHE A 206 13.68 1.51 -9.36
CA PHE A 206 12.71 0.59 -8.77
C PHE A 206 13.37 -0.68 -8.24
N GLU A 207 14.31 -1.27 -8.97
CA GLU A 207 15.07 -2.44 -8.51
C GLU A 207 15.82 -2.15 -7.20
N LYS A 208 16.46 -0.98 -7.08
CA LYS A 208 17.11 -0.54 -5.85
C LYS A 208 16.10 -0.43 -4.69
N SER A 209 14.92 0.12 -4.96
CA SER A 209 13.88 0.25 -3.94
C SER A 209 13.31 -1.12 -3.51
N ILE A 210 13.13 -2.06 -4.43
CA ILE A 210 12.73 -3.44 -4.12
C ILE A 210 13.75 -4.11 -3.20
N ASN A 211 15.04 -4.05 -3.54
CA ASN A 211 16.11 -4.64 -2.74
C ASN A 211 16.13 -4.06 -1.32
N ARG A 212 15.89 -2.76 -1.19
CA ARG A 212 15.78 -2.13 0.13
C ARG A 212 14.53 -2.60 0.89
N LEU A 213 13.35 -2.65 0.27
CA LEU A 213 12.14 -3.17 0.88
C LEU A 213 12.31 -4.62 1.33
N GLN A 214 12.96 -5.47 0.53
CA GLN A 214 13.27 -6.85 0.93
C GLN A 214 14.16 -6.91 2.17
N SER A 215 15.16 -6.02 2.29
CA SER A 215 16.02 -5.97 3.48
C SER A 215 15.30 -5.50 4.75
N LEU A 216 14.17 -4.81 4.61
CA LEU A 216 13.31 -4.37 5.73
C LEU A 216 12.30 -5.44 6.16
N ALA A 217 12.09 -6.49 5.35
CA ALA A 217 11.15 -7.55 5.67
C ALA A 217 11.55 -8.35 6.93
N CYS A 218 10.55 -8.89 7.61
CA CYS A 218 10.70 -9.74 8.79
C CYS A 218 10.56 -11.22 8.37
N ASP A 219 11.68 -11.87 8.06
CA ASP A 219 11.67 -13.22 7.47
C ASP A 219 11.42 -14.35 8.48
N ASP A 220 11.72 -14.13 9.77
CA ASP A 220 11.75 -15.18 10.79
C ASP A 220 10.80 -14.95 11.97
N TYR A 221 9.65 -14.32 11.73
CA TYR A 221 8.71 -14.13 12.84
C TYR A 221 7.87 -15.39 13.08
N PRO A 222 7.77 -15.87 14.34
CA PRO A 222 7.02 -17.10 14.62
C PRO A 222 5.52 -16.90 14.33
N PRO A 223 4.84 -17.90 13.76
CA PRO A 223 3.41 -17.81 13.48
C PRO A 223 2.58 -17.52 14.74
N ILE A 224 1.67 -16.57 14.65
CA ILE A 224 0.84 -16.07 15.75
C ILE A 224 -0.63 -16.52 15.63
N ARG A 225 -1.37 -16.49 16.75
CA ARG A 225 -2.80 -16.86 16.76
C ARG A 225 -3.74 -15.68 16.55
N SER A 226 -3.31 -14.48 16.90
CA SER A 226 -4.14 -13.29 16.68
C SER A 226 -3.31 -12.06 16.43
N MET A 227 -3.83 -11.19 15.56
CA MET A 227 -3.25 -9.88 15.29
C MET A 227 -4.33 -8.82 15.12
N ILE A 228 -3.96 -7.59 15.47
CA ILE A 228 -4.72 -6.36 15.17
C ILE A 228 -3.81 -5.46 14.35
N ILE A 229 -4.30 -5.01 13.21
CA ILE A 229 -3.56 -4.16 12.28
C ILE A 229 -4.33 -2.84 12.18
N SER A 230 -3.69 -1.72 12.45
CA SER A 230 -4.25 -0.41 12.13
C SER A 230 -3.75 0.09 10.78
N VAL A 231 -4.53 0.95 10.13
CA VAL A 231 -4.05 1.62 8.91
C VAL A 231 -2.96 2.64 9.25
N ASP A 232 -2.15 2.99 8.24
CA ASP A 232 -1.14 4.02 8.37
C ASP A 232 -1.78 5.38 8.69
N LYS A 233 -1.16 6.15 9.59
CA LYS A 233 -1.57 7.51 9.97
C LYS A 233 -1.64 8.47 8.77
N ASN A 234 -0.86 8.18 7.73
CA ASN A 234 -0.77 8.99 6.53
C ASN A 234 -1.74 8.59 5.42
N SER A 235 -2.65 7.66 5.71
CA SER A 235 -3.57 7.08 4.74
C SER A 235 -4.81 7.92 4.43
N ASP A 236 -4.73 9.26 4.45
CA ASP A 236 -5.86 10.12 4.05
C ASP A 236 -6.40 9.81 2.65
N SER A 237 -5.58 9.18 1.81
CA SER A 237 -5.97 8.68 0.50
C SER A 237 -6.56 7.25 0.51
N HIS A 238 -6.38 6.51 1.60
CA HIS A 238 -6.70 5.07 1.67
C HIS A 238 -7.91 4.78 2.53
N LEU A 239 -8.99 5.51 2.26
CA LEU A 239 -10.17 5.41 3.09
C LEU A 239 -11.27 4.56 2.47
N SER A 240 -10.93 3.73 1.48
CA SER A 240 -11.81 2.69 0.97
C SER A 240 -11.41 1.31 1.51
N LEU A 241 -12.36 0.36 1.47
CA LEU A 241 -12.09 -1.02 1.85
C LEU A 241 -10.99 -1.63 0.98
N SER A 242 -11.07 -1.41 -0.33
CA SER A 242 -10.07 -1.93 -1.28
C SER A 242 -8.65 -1.51 -0.95
N ASP A 243 -8.46 -0.24 -0.56
CA ASP A 243 -7.14 0.28 -0.24
C ASP A 243 -6.65 -0.23 1.11
N SER A 244 -7.51 -0.29 2.12
CA SER A 244 -7.15 -0.72 3.46
C SER A 244 -6.85 -2.22 3.56
N LEU A 245 -7.47 -3.04 2.73
CA LEU A 245 -7.19 -4.48 2.68
C LEU A 245 -5.72 -4.80 2.34
N LYS A 246 -5.00 -3.92 1.64
CA LYS A 246 -3.56 -4.10 1.37
C LYS A 246 -2.75 -4.29 2.65
N TYR A 247 -3.09 -3.58 3.73
CA TYR A 247 -2.42 -3.72 5.01
C TYR A 247 -2.65 -5.10 5.64
N LEU A 248 -3.85 -5.64 5.51
CA LEU A 248 -4.16 -7.00 5.94
C LEU A 248 -3.37 -8.02 5.13
N TRP A 249 -3.29 -7.84 3.81
CA TRP A 249 -2.57 -8.75 2.93
C TRP A 249 -1.06 -8.77 3.20
N ASN A 250 -0.47 -7.67 3.63
CA ASN A 250 0.95 -7.60 4.00
C ASN A 250 1.28 -8.43 5.24
N CYS A 251 0.30 -8.65 6.13
CA CYS A 251 0.52 -9.26 7.43
C CYS A 251 -0.12 -10.65 7.60
N VAL A 252 -1.09 -11.02 6.75
CA VAL A 252 -1.95 -12.20 6.98
C VAL A 252 -1.17 -13.52 7.08
N HIS A 253 -0.04 -13.62 6.41
CA HIS A 253 0.76 -14.84 6.34
C HIS A 253 1.45 -15.26 7.65
N ILE A 254 1.56 -14.35 8.61
CA ILE A 254 2.09 -14.67 9.94
C ILE A 254 1.06 -15.41 10.81
N LEU A 255 -0.21 -15.42 10.42
CA LEU A 255 -1.25 -16.12 11.18
C LEU A 255 -1.10 -17.65 11.07
N LYS A 256 -1.30 -18.33 12.20
CA LYS A 256 -1.53 -19.78 12.22
C LYS A 256 -2.87 -20.11 11.57
N ASN A 257 -3.02 -21.34 11.10
CA ASN A 257 -4.32 -21.85 10.66
C ASN A 257 -5.37 -21.63 11.78
N ASN A 258 -6.55 -21.18 11.39
CA ASN A 258 -7.63 -20.72 12.28
C ASN A 258 -7.25 -19.50 13.16
N GLY A 259 -6.15 -18.83 12.84
CA GLY A 259 -5.76 -17.60 13.50
C GLY A 259 -6.72 -16.46 13.18
N PHE A 260 -6.73 -15.44 14.05
CA PHE A 260 -7.66 -14.33 13.99
C PHE A 260 -6.94 -13.03 13.63
N GLY A 261 -7.25 -12.45 12.47
CA GLY A 261 -6.68 -11.19 11.99
C GLY A 261 -7.75 -10.10 11.89
N VAL A 262 -7.52 -8.94 12.50
CA VAL A 262 -8.45 -7.81 12.48
C VAL A 262 -7.78 -6.58 11.90
N LEU A 263 -8.41 -5.99 10.90
CA LEU A 263 -8.05 -4.70 10.33
C LEU A 263 -8.87 -3.58 11.00
N ILE A 264 -8.20 -2.53 11.44
CA ILE A 264 -8.82 -1.31 11.96
C ILE A 264 -8.71 -0.23 10.88
N SER A 265 -9.85 0.11 10.25
CA SER A 265 -9.91 1.10 9.17
C SER A 265 -11.31 1.70 9.03
N GLU A 266 -11.39 3.03 9.00
CA GLU A 266 -12.65 3.77 8.88
C GLU A 266 -13.40 3.44 7.58
N ASN A 267 -12.69 3.42 6.44
CA ASN A 267 -13.25 3.18 5.09
C ASN A 267 -14.38 4.14 4.72
N LYS A 268 -14.26 5.42 5.08
CA LYS A 268 -15.29 6.45 4.83
C LYS A 268 -15.63 6.64 3.35
N ASN A 269 -14.71 6.28 2.43
CA ASN A 269 -14.94 6.34 0.99
C ASN A 269 -15.62 5.05 0.44
N GLY A 270 -16.19 4.21 1.32
CA GLY A 270 -16.94 3.04 0.93
C GLY A 270 -16.05 1.84 0.54
N LEU A 271 -16.56 1.05 -0.41
CA LEU A 271 -15.89 -0.18 -0.85
C LEU A 271 -14.66 0.09 -1.75
N GLY A 272 -14.61 1.24 -2.41
CA GLY A 272 -13.50 1.64 -3.30
C GLY A 272 -13.61 0.98 -4.67
N ALA A 273 -12.81 -0.04 -4.94
CA ALA A 273 -12.67 -0.67 -6.24
C ALA A 273 -13.96 -1.21 -6.84
N GLU A 274 -14.02 -1.22 -8.17
CA GLU A 274 -15.23 -1.57 -8.92
C GLU A 274 -15.71 -3.00 -8.66
N ALA A 275 -14.77 -3.96 -8.57
CA ALA A 275 -15.11 -5.36 -8.32
C ALA A 275 -15.85 -5.55 -6.97
N LEU A 276 -15.37 -4.88 -5.90
CA LEU A 276 -16.01 -4.97 -4.59
C LEU A 276 -17.43 -4.37 -4.61
N ARG A 277 -17.64 -3.27 -5.32
CA ARG A 277 -18.96 -2.65 -5.47
C ARG A 277 -19.90 -3.56 -6.26
N ARG A 278 -19.48 -4.06 -7.43
CA ARG A 278 -20.28 -4.98 -8.25
C ARG A 278 -20.65 -6.25 -7.50
N PHE A 279 -19.72 -6.79 -6.71
CA PHE A 279 -19.97 -7.97 -5.89
C PHE A 279 -20.98 -7.71 -4.78
N ALA A 280 -20.84 -6.61 -4.04
CA ALA A 280 -21.78 -6.21 -2.99
C ALA A 280 -23.21 -6.00 -3.54
N GLU A 281 -23.34 -5.48 -4.76
CA GLU A 281 -24.60 -5.26 -5.47
C GLU A 281 -25.15 -6.53 -6.16
N GLY A 282 -24.42 -7.65 -6.12
CA GLY A 282 -24.80 -8.90 -6.78
C GLY A 282 -24.63 -8.91 -8.31
N ARG A 283 -23.90 -7.94 -8.87
CA ARG A 283 -23.59 -7.83 -10.31
C ARG A 283 -22.30 -8.56 -10.73
N LEU A 284 -21.56 -9.06 -9.77
CA LEU A 284 -20.37 -9.90 -9.96
C LEU A 284 -20.48 -11.08 -9.01
N LYS A 285 -20.14 -12.28 -9.45
CA LYS A 285 -20.14 -13.48 -8.62
C LYS A 285 -18.71 -13.80 -8.16
N MET A 286 -18.57 -14.59 -7.10
CA MET A 286 -17.26 -14.98 -6.60
C MET A 286 -16.47 -15.82 -7.63
N GLU A 287 -17.16 -16.67 -8.37
CA GLU A 287 -16.58 -17.52 -9.42
C GLU A 287 -15.92 -16.69 -10.51
N ASP A 288 -16.44 -15.50 -10.79
CA ASP A 288 -15.89 -14.58 -11.79
C ASP A 288 -14.47 -14.11 -11.42
N SER A 289 -14.12 -14.10 -10.13
CA SER A 289 -12.77 -13.74 -9.67
C SER A 289 -11.70 -14.76 -10.08
N TYR A 290 -12.11 -16.02 -10.28
CA TYR A 290 -11.25 -17.13 -10.69
C TYR A 290 -11.14 -17.27 -12.21
N THR A 291 -12.21 -16.92 -12.93
CA THR A 291 -12.36 -17.14 -14.36
C THR A 291 -12.29 -15.84 -15.17
N ALA A 292 -11.97 -14.72 -14.54
CA ALA A 292 -11.91 -13.42 -15.21
C ALA A 292 -10.91 -13.41 -16.37
N THR A 293 -11.40 -13.16 -17.57
CA THR A 293 -10.60 -12.95 -18.77
C THR A 293 -10.11 -11.52 -18.90
N GLU A 294 -10.81 -10.58 -18.24
CA GLU A 294 -10.47 -9.17 -18.14
C GLU A 294 -10.33 -8.73 -16.68
N TYR A 295 -9.34 -7.91 -16.43
CA TYR A 295 -9.16 -7.34 -15.09
C TYR A 295 -10.24 -6.30 -14.78
N ILE A 296 -10.89 -6.46 -13.63
CA ILE A 296 -11.76 -5.47 -13.00
C ILE A 296 -11.05 -4.98 -11.75
N GLU A 297 -10.93 -3.68 -11.59
CA GLU A 297 -10.20 -3.07 -10.45
C GLU A 297 -10.65 -3.67 -9.11
N GLY A 298 -9.71 -4.26 -8.37
CA GLY A 298 -9.91 -4.85 -7.05
C GLY A 298 -10.49 -6.27 -7.04
N ILE A 299 -10.59 -6.94 -8.20
CA ILE A 299 -11.08 -8.32 -8.28
C ILE A 299 -10.21 -9.29 -7.48
N GLU A 300 -8.92 -9.00 -7.36
CA GLU A 300 -7.98 -9.75 -6.53
C GLU A 300 -8.38 -9.79 -5.04
N ASN A 301 -9.00 -8.71 -4.54
CA ASN A 301 -9.44 -8.68 -3.15
C ASN A 301 -10.55 -9.69 -2.87
N LEU A 302 -11.46 -9.91 -3.83
CA LEU A 302 -12.49 -10.95 -3.72
C LEU A 302 -11.85 -12.33 -3.66
N LEU A 303 -10.89 -12.58 -4.56
CA LEU A 303 -10.14 -13.83 -4.60
C LEU A 303 -9.42 -14.09 -3.27
N PHE A 304 -8.67 -13.10 -2.78
CA PHE A 304 -7.91 -13.21 -1.54
C PHE A 304 -8.80 -13.42 -0.32
N ILE A 305 -9.91 -12.69 -0.21
CA ILE A 305 -10.89 -12.89 0.87
C ILE A 305 -11.41 -14.32 0.82
N ASN A 306 -11.78 -14.82 -0.37
CA ASN A 306 -12.34 -16.17 -0.50
C ASN A 306 -11.36 -17.26 -0.13
N GLU A 307 -10.11 -17.17 -0.58
CA GLU A 307 -9.07 -18.15 -0.25
C GLU A 307 -8.65 -18.11 1.22
N LEU A 308 -8.53 -16.89 1.78
CA LEU A 308 -7.98 -16.74 3.12
C LEU A 308 -9.01 -17.01 4.23
N LYS A 309 -10.31 -16.78 3.99
CA LYS A 309 -11.35 -17.11 4.99
C LYS A 309 -11.44 -18.61 5.31
N GLU A 310 -10.97 -19.49 4.40
CA GLU A 310 -10.89 -20.93 4.63
C GLU A 310 -9.77 -21.28 5.63
N LYS A 311 -8.75 -20.42 5.74
CA LYS A 311 -7.58 -20.64 6.60
C LYS A 311 -7.61 -19.81 7.86
N TYR A 312 -8.21 -18.60 7.82
CA TYR A 312 -8.15 -17.61 8.88
C TYR A 312 -9.51 -17.01 9.18
N GLN A 313 -9.71 -16.57 10.41
CA GLN A 313 -10.83 -15.73 10.79
C GLN A 313 -10.44 -14.28 10.57
N LEU A 314 -11.07 -13.63 9.59
CA LEU A 314 -10.77 -12.24 9.23
C LEU A 314 -11.85 -11.32 9.76
N GLY A 315 -11.45 -10.25 10.43
CA GLY A 315 -12.34 -9.23 10.98
C GLY A 315 -11.95 -7.82 10.58
N ILE A 316 -12.88 -6.92 10.71
CA ILE A 316 -12.67 -5.51 10.42
C ILE A 316 -13.49 -4.62 11.35
N LEU A 317 -12.85 -3.59 11.90
CA LEU A 317 -13.52 -2.47 12.55
C LEU A 317 -13.62 -1.34 11.52
N SER A 318 -14.84 -0.97 11.12
CA SER A 318 -15.08 -0.04 10.03
C SER A 318 -16.41 0.71 10.19
N SER A 319 -16.55 1.86 9.52
CA SER A 319 -17.82 2.57 9.38
C SER A 319 -18.75 1.96 8.33
N LEU A 320 -18.29 0.98 7.56
CA LEU A 320 -19.10 0.30 6.56
C LEU A 320 -20.25 -0.49 7.18
N PRO A 321 -21.40 -0.62 6.48
CA PRO A 321 -22.53 -1.43 6.97
C PRO A 321 -22.11 -2.89 7.22
N HIS A 322 -22.39 -3.39 8.41
CA HIS A 322 -22.06 -4.76 8.83
C HIS A 322 -22.65 -5.83 7.91
N TYR A 323 -23.80 -5.55 7.28
CA TYR A 323 -24.39 -6.45 6.30
C TYR A 323 -23.43 -6.79 5.15
N TYR A 324 -22.79 -5.77 4.56
CA TYR A 324 -21.84 -6.03 3.47
C TYR A 324 -20.64 -6.82 3.98
N LEU A 325 -20.08 -6.43 5.12
CA LEU A 325 -18.89 -7.06 5.66
C LEU A 325 -19.13 -8.52 6.04
N ASN A 326 -20.17 -8.80 6.82
CA ASN A 326 -20.48 -10.16 7.28
C ASN A 326 -21.08 -11.03 6.17
N SER A 327 -22.17 -10.57 5.53
CA SER A 327 -22.98 -11.43 4.67
C SER A 327 -22.45 -11.53 3.25
N LYS A 328 -21.75 -10.50 2.75
CA LYS A 328 -21.21 -10.51 1.38
C LYS A 328 -19.74 -10.92 1.36
N PHE A 329 -18.91 -10.29 2.18
CA PHE A 329 -17.47 -10.56 2.16
C PHE A 329 -17.03 -11.65 3.14
N GLY A 330 -17.84 -12.02 4.12
CA GLY A 330 -17.48 -13.01 5.14
C GLY A 330 -16.44 -12.48 6.15
N LEU A 331 -16.34 -11.16 6.30
CA LEU A 331 -15.48 -10.50 7.28
C LEU A 331 -16.25 -10.22 8.56
N HIS A 332 -15.73 -10.60 9.71
CA HIS A 332 -16.35 -10.28 11.00
C HIS A 332 -16.34 -8.77 11.26
N ALA A 333 -17.48 -8.12 11.19
CA ALA A 333 -17.59 -6.67 11.38
C ALA A 333 -17.68 -6.30 12.86
N TYR A 334 -16.92 -5.30 13.26
CA TYR A 334 -16.89 -4.76 14.63
C TYR A 334 -17.21 -3.27 14.63
N SER A 335 -17.90 -2.81 15.69
CA SER A 335 -18.15 -1.39 15.94
C SER A 335 -17.26 -0.82 17.03
N ARG A 336 -16.63 -1.66 17.87
CA ARG A 336 -15.80 -1.25 19.02
C ARG A 336 -14.58 -2.13 19.15
N THR A 337 -13.47 -1.53 19.54
CA THR A 337 -12.21 -2.26 19.83
C THR A 337 -12.36 -3.24 20.98
N ARG A 338 -13.21 -2.93 21.97
CA ARG A 338 -13.52 -3.82 23.09
C ARG A 338 -14.09 -5.16 22.64
N ASP A 339 -14.97 -5.14 21.63
CA ASP A 339 -15.62 -6.37 21.12
C ASP A 339 -14.59 -7.27 20.42
N ILE A 340 -13.62 -6.67 19.73
CA ILE A 340 -12.47 -7.37 19.14
C ILE A 340 -11.66 -8.08 20.24
N MET A 341 -11.27 -7.34 21.29
CA MET A 341 -10.48 -7.89 22.39
C MET A 341 -11.23 -8.99 23.13
N THR A 342 -12.51 -8.80 23.40
CA THR A 342 -13.36 -9.80 24.03
C THR A 342 -13.36 -11.09 23.19
N ARG A 343 -13.60 -10.97 21.89
CA ARG A 343 -13.62 -12.13 20.97
C ARG A 343 -12.27 -12.85 20.93
N ILE A 344 -11.17 -12.13 20.84
CA ILE A 344 -9.83 -12.74 20.81
C ILE A 344 -9.55 -13.50 22.11
N LEU A 345 -9.87 -12.91 23.26
CA LEU A 345 -9.63 -13.55 24.56
C LEU A 345 -10.57 -14.70 24.86
N GLU A 346 -11.79 -14.68 24.34
CA GLU A 346 -12.72 -15.83 24.41
C GLU A 346 -12.17 -17.04 23.62
N ILE A 347 -11.64 -16.81 22.43
CA ILE A 347 -11.12 -17.89 21.56
C ILE A 347 -9.79 -18.43 22.10
N ASN A 348 -8.89 -17.56 22.53
CA ASN A 348 -7.49 -17.93 22.81
C ASN A 348 -7.16 -17.99 24.32
N GLY A 349 -8.08 -17.59 25.21
CA GLY A 349 -7.89 -17.54 26.64
C GLY A 349 -7.43 -16.18 27.17
N LYS A 350 -7.71 -15.91 28.47
CA LYS A 350 -7.52 -14.60 29.11
C LYS A 350 -6.06 -14.12 29.18
N SER A 351 -5.10 -15.00 29.17
CA SER A 351 -3.65 -14.71 29.20
C SER A 351 -3.02 -14.63 27.79
N HIS A 352 -3.85 -14.70 26.73
CA HIS A 352 -3.36 -14.67 25.37
C HIS A 352 -2.72 -13.32 25.00
N LYS A 353 -1.57 -13.36 24.33
CA LYS A 353 -0.89 -12.18 23.80
C LYS A 353 -1.36 -11.89 22.38
N VAL A 354 -1.89 -10.70 22.19
CA VAL A 354 -2.36 -10.19 20.89
C VAL A 354 -1.23 -9.42 20.23
N PHE A 355 -0.91 -9.75 18.99
CA PHE A 355 0.07 -9.03 18.21
C PHE A 355 -0.54 -7.77 17.60
N VAL A 356 0.01 -6.61 17.93
CA VAL A 356 -0.53 -5.32 17.46
C VAL A 356 0.46 -4.66 16.52
N ILE A 357 0.00 -4.36 15.30
CA ILE A 357 0.74 -3.71 14.22
C ILE A 357 0.14 -2.34 14.01
N SER A 358 0.81 -1.30 14.51
CA SER A 358 0.38 0.10 14.38
C SER A 358 0.94 0.79 13.12
N ASP A 359 1.93 0.17 12.47
CA ASP A 359 2.58 0.67 11.26
C ASP A 359 2.73 -0.46 10.22
N PRO A 360 1.67 -0.76 9.46
CA PRO A 360 1.65 -1.89 8.55
C PRO A 360 2.51 -1.67 7.29
N ASN A 361 2.95 -0.45 6.99
CA ASN A 361 3.88 -0.20 5.88
C ASN A 361 5.30 -0.74 6.18
N ARG A 362 5.63 -0.91 7.46
CA ARG A 362 6.90 -1.48 7.91
C ARG A 362 6.81 -2.98 8.21
N ALA A 363 5.59 -3.51 8.26
CA ALA A 363 5.34 -4.89 8.62
C ALA A 363 5.14 -5.72 7.35
N LEU A 364 6.19 -6.34 6.86
CA LEU A 364 6.09 -7.45 5.93
C LEU A 364 6.56 -8.72 6.62
N PHE A 365 5.70 -9.71 6.63
CA PHE A 365 6.03 -11.04 7.09
C PHE A 365 6.04 -11.97 5.88
N THR A 366 7.24 -12.38 5.47
CA THR A 366 7.39 -13.27 4.33
C THR A 366 7.01 -14.70 4.71
N PHE A 367 6.58 -15.46 3.73
CA PHE A 367 6.41 -16.90 3.90
C PHE A 367 7.74 -17.56 4.26
N PRO A 368 7.79 -18.48 5.22
CA PRO A 368 8.92 -19.39 5.31
C PRO A 368 9.13 -20.04 3.95
N ALA A 369 10.36 -20.04 3.44
CA ALA A 369 10.69 -20.57 2.12
C ALA A 369 10.22 -22.02 1.87
N SER A 370 9.95 -22.77 2.94
CA SER A 370 9.42 -24.14 2.91
C SER A 370 7.93 -24.27 2.54
N SER A 371 7.15 -23.17 2.53
CA SER A 371 5.70 -23.20 2.26
C SER A 371 5.31 -22.83 0.83
N ILE A 372 6.28 -22.44 -0.02
CA ILE A 372 6.04 -22.02 -1.41
C ILE A 372 6.08 -23.24 -2.38
N LEU A 373 6.50 -24.41 -1.91
CA LEU A 373 6.70 -25.63 -2.71
C LEU A 373 5.65 -26.73 -2.47
N GLN A 374 4.46 -26.39 -1.94
CA GLN A 374 3.35 -27.34 -1.87
C GLN A 374 2.14 -26.92 -2.68
#